data_e08097d45fcf9c1f0f3062967f1a6ae6
#
_entry.id   e08097d45fcf9c1f0f3062967f1a6ae6
#
_cell.length_a   1.000
_cell.length_b   1.000
_cell.length_c   1.000
_cell.angle_alpha   90.00
_cell.angle_beta   90.00
_cell.angle_gamma   90.00
#
_symmetry.space_group_name_H-M   'P 1'
#
loop_
_entity.id
_entity.type
_entity.pdbx_description
1 polymer ?
#
loop_
_entity_poly.entity_id
_entity_poly.type
_entity_poly.pdbx_seq_one_letter_code
_entity_poly.pdbx_strand_id
1 'polypeptide(L)'
;MHDVNAAIAFYCTHLGFREVMHPAPAFAMLSRGDLRLVLSAPNPAAGGGQSMPDGRVQEPGGWNRFAVEVDDLGATVEELRRAGVRFRNDIVTGVGGKQILAEDPSGNPVELFQPIVAEARLDSRK
;
A
#
# COMPACT_ATOMS: atom_id res chain seq x y z
N MET A 1 -11.26 -0.30 2.36
CA MET A 1 -10.87 -1.71 2.12
C MET A 1 -12.09 -2.58 2.06
N HIS A 2 -12.09 -3.56 1.17
CA HIS A 2 -13.15 -4.58 1.15
C HIS A 2 -12.97 -5.57 2.30
N ASP A 3 -11.71 -5.89 2.61
CA ASP A 3 -11.36 -6.88 3.64
C ASP A 3 -10.11 -6.40 4.36
N VAL A 4 -10.30 -5.93 5.60
CA VAL A 4 -9.20 -5.40 6.41
C VAL A 4 -8.17 -6.47 6.74
N ASN A 5 -8.60 -7.70 7.03
CA ASN A 5 -7.68 -8.79 7.33
C ASN A 5 -6.77 -9.13 6.14
N ALA A 6 -7.35 -9.17 4.93
CA ALA A 6 -6.56 -9.41 3.72
C ALA A 6 -5.57 -8.28 3.48
N ALA A 7 -5.96 -7.03 3.76
CA ALA A 7 -5.07 -5.89 3.62
C ALA A 7 -3.92 -5.93 4.63
N ILE A 8 -4.19 -6.29 5.89
CA ILE A 8 -3.14 -6.46 6.89
C ILE A 8 -2.11 -7.50 6.43
N ALA A 9 -2.58 -8.65 5.95
CA ALA A 9 -1.70 -9.69 5.45
C ALA A 9 -0.84 -9.21 4.30
N PHE A 10 -1.43 -8.49 3.35
CA PHE A 10 -0.73 -7.95 2.18
C PHE A 10 0.39 -6.99 2.60
N TYR A 11 0.06 -5.97 3.37
CA TYR A 11 1.02 -4.93 3.73
C TYR A 11 2.10 -5.45 4.68
N CYS A 12 1.74 -6.30 5.63
CA CYS A 12 2.72 -6.83 6.58
C CYS A 12 3.61 -7.90 5.95
N THR A 13 3.05 -8.78 5.12
CA THR A 13 3.82 -9.86 4.50
C THR A 13 4.71 -9.36 3.38
N HIS A 14 4.22 -8.45 2.54
CA HIS A 14 4.90 -8.09 1.30
C HIS A 14 5.63 -6.75 1.33
N LEU A 15 5.18 -5.81 2.16
CA LEU A 15 5.67 -4.43 2.09
C LEU A 15 6.35 -3.93 3.37
N GLY A 16 6.61 -4.83 4.31
CA GLY A 16 7.39 -4.47 5.51
C GLY A 16 6.64 -3.63 6.52
N PHE A 17 5.31 -3.63 6.49
CA PHE A 17 4.53 -2.94 7.50
C PHE A 17 4.41 -3.78 8.76
N ARG A 18 4.19 -3.11 9.88
CA ARG A 18 3.98 -3.73 11.18
C ARG A 18 2.56 -3.39 11.65
N GLU A 19 1.85 -4.37 12.17
CA GLU A 19 0.53 -4.13 12.76
C GLU A 19 0.72 -3.42 14.09
N VAL A 20 0.07 -2.27 14.25
CA VAL A 20 0.12 -1.47 15.50
C VAL A 20 -1.11 -1.77 16.33
N MET A 21 -2.29 -1.74 15.72
CA MET A 21 -3.53 -2.11 16.42
C MET A 21 -4.59 -2.56 15.43
N HIS A 22 -5.47 -3.44 15.90
CA HIS A 22 -6.59 -3.97 15.13
C HIS A 22 -7.76 -4.17 16.09
N PRO A 23 -8.37 -3.05 16.58
CA PRO A 23 -9.38 -3.14 17.64
C PRO A 23 -10.74 -3.65 17.19
N ALA A 24 -11.02 -3.62 15.89
CA ALA A 24 -12.30 -4.04 15.33
C ALA A 24 -12.10 -4.60 13.92
N PRO A 25 -12.98 -5.49 13.43
CA PRO A 25 -12.83 -6.08 12.10
C PRO A 25 -12.75 -5.05 10.96
N ALA A 26 -13.36 -3.88 11.12
CA ALA A 26 -13.42 -2.87 10.07
C ALA A 26 -12.33 -1.82 10.18
N PHE A 27 -11.40 -1.95 11.13
CA PHE A 27 -10.36 -0.94 11.33
C PHE A 27 -9.06 -1.56 11.81
N ALA A 28 -7.95 -1.13 11.21
CA ALA A 28 -6.61 -1.47 11.68
C ALA A 28 -5.66 -0.32 11.39
N MET A 29 -4.58 -0.23 12.15
CA MET A 29 -3.51 0.71 11.90
C MET A 29 -2.20 -0.05 11.81
N LEU A 30 -1.49 0.19 10.72
CA LEU A 30 -0.17 -0.37 10.46
C LEU A 30 0.86 0.76 10.44
N SER A 31 2.12 0.43 10.60
CA SER A 31 3.20 1.41 10.45
C SER A 31 4.38 0.83 9.67
N ARG A 32 5.08 1.71 8.98
CA ARG A 32 6.36 1.43 8.34
C ARG A 32 7.21 2.67 8.51
N GLY A 33 8.21 2.60 9.40
CA GLY A 33 8.90 3.80 9.84
C GLY A 33 7.91 4.78 10.45
N ASP A 34 7.91 6.02 10.00
CA ASP A 34 7.00 7.06 10.47
C ASP A 34 5.66 7.09 9.72
N LEU A 35 5.52 6.28 8.70
CA LEU A 35 4.27 6.22 7.95
C LEU A 35 3.22 5.43 8.73
N ARG A 36 2.08 6.04 8.95
CA ARG A 36 0.88 5.37 9.47
C ARG A 36 -0.01 5.01 8.30
N LEU A 37 -0.38 3.76 8.21
CA LEU A 37 -1.36 3.30 7.23
C LEU A 37 -2.60 2.86 7.97
N VAL A 38 -3.68 3.60 7.77
CA VAL A 38 -4.97 3.30 8.40
C VAL A 38 -5.80 2.52 7.39
N LEU A 39 -6.28 1.35 7.81
CA LEU A 39 -7.11 0.47 7.00
C LEU A 39 -8.52 0.50 7.56
N SER A 40 -9.48 0.90 6.73
CA SER A 40 -10.89 0.99 7.14
C SER A 40 -11.78 0.33 6.11
N ALA A 41 -12.75 -0.43 6.57
CA ALA A 41 -13.88 -0.87 5.75
C ALA A 41 -15.07 0.03 6.05
N PRO A 42 -16.00 0.24 5.10
CA PRO A 42 -17.20 1.01 5.37
C PRO A 42 -17.94 0.45 6.59
N ASN A 43 -18.15 1.29 7.59
CA ASN A 43 -18.79 0.86 8.85
C ASN A 43 -19.31 2.09 9.59
N PRO A 44 -20.63 2.16 9.90
CA PRO A 44 -21.20 3.31 10.60
C PRO A 44 -20.68 3.47 12.03
N ALA A 45 -20.12 2.42 12.63
CA ALA A 45 -19.61 2.47 13.99
C ALA A 45 -18.17 2.98 14.09
N ALA A 46 -17.42 3.02 13.00
CA ALA A 46 -16.02 3.45 12.98
C ALA A 46 -15.90 4.81 12.31
N GLY A 47 -15.20 5.75 12.97
CA GLY A 47 -15.07 7.12 12.46
C GLY A 47 -14.58 7.20 11.03
N GLY A 48 -13.51 6.47 10.69
CA GLY A 48 -12.93 6.47 9.36
C GLY A 48 -13.74 5.72 8.30
N GLY A 49 -14.70 4.90 8.71
CA GLY A 49 -15.52 4.10 7.81
C GLY A 49 -16.93 4.63 7.60
N GLN A 50 -17.27 5.76 8.20
CA GLN A 50 -18.61 6.33 8.07
C GLN A 50 -18.85 6.91 6.69
N SER A 51 -20.09 6.81 6.21
CA SER A 51 -20.50 7.45 4.97
C SER A 51 -20.35 8.97 5.06
N MET A 52 -20.15 9.60 3.90
CA MET A 52 -20.10 11.05 3.80
C MET A 52 -21.48 11.64 4.07
N PRO A 53 -21.55 12.94 4.44
CA PRO A 53 -22.85 13.61 4.68
C PRO A 53 -23.82 13.52 3.49
N ASP A 54 -23.32 13.42 2.27
CA ASP A 54 -24.14 13.29 1.06
C ASP A 54 -24.50 11.83 0.74
N GLY A 55 -24.18 10.89 1.62
CA GLY A 55 -24.50 9.48 1.45
C GLY A 55 -23.47 8.64 0.71
N ARG A 56 -22.40 9.26 0.17
CA ARG A 56 -21.37 8.48 -0.52
C ARG A 56 -20.62 7.59 0.45
N VAL A 57 -20.44 6.33 0.06
CA VAL A 57 -19.68 5.34 0.82
C VAL A 57 -18.25 5.35 0.28
N GLN A 58 -17.29 5.21 1.18
CA GLN A 58 -15.89 5.13 0.83
C GLN A 58 -15.62 3.87 0.00
N GLU A 59 -14.84 4.04 -1.07
CA GLU A 59 -14.48 2.95 -1.96
C GLU A 59 -12.96 2.89 -2.14
N PRO A 60 -12.39 1.68 -2.25
CA PRO A 60 -10.97 1.53 -2.59
C PRO A 60 -10.73 1.81 -4.09
N GLY A 61 -9.46 1.93 -4.46
CA GLY A 61 -9.04 2.17 -5.83
C GLY A 61 -8.47 3.56 -6.01
N GLY A 62 -8.68 4.14 -7.20
CA GLY A 62 -8.16 5.45 -7.54
C GLY A 62 -6.70 5.42 -7.96
N TRP A 63 -6.04 6.60 -7.92
CA TRP A 63 -4.65 6.77 -8.39
C TRP A 63 -3.72 7.36 -7.34
N ASN A 64 -4.26 7.90 -6.25
CA ASN A 64 -3.42 8.34 -5.14
C ASN A 64 -2.72 7.16 -4.51
N ARG A 65 -1.44 7.31 -4.24
CA ARG A 65 -0.63 6.23 -3.69
C ARG A 65 0.59 6.76 -2.97
N PHE A 66 1.14 5.94 -2.11
CA PHE A 66 2.47 6.16 -1.57
C PHE A 66 3.45 5.23 -2.29
N ALA A 67 4.73 5.56 -2.19
CA ALA A 67 5.79 4.77 -2.80
C ALA A 67 6.60 4.06 -1.70
N VAL A 68 6.93 2.81 -1.96
CA VAL A 68 7.82 2.02 -1.12
C VAL A 68 9.10 1.80 -1.90
N GLU A 69 10.23 2.22 -1.33
CA GLU A 69 11.53 2.03 -1.96
C GLU A 69 11.97 0.58 -1.80
N VAL A 70 12.48 0.00 -2.88
CA VAL A 70 13.05 -1.36 -2.88
C VAL A 70 14.44 -1.32 -3.49
N ASP A 71 15.27 -2.31 -3.13
CA ASP A 71 16.66 -2.37 -3.62
C ASP A 71 16.77 -2.96 -5.02
N ASP A 72 15.92 -3.94 -5.33
CA ASP A 72 15.90 -4.63 -6.63
C ASP A 72 14.46 -4.82 -7.08
N LEU A 73 13.99 -3.92 -7.91
CA LEU A 73 12.58 -3.91 -8.32
C LEU A 73 12.22 -5.16 -9.13
N GLY A 74 13.11 -5.57 -10.03
CA GLY A 74 12.83 -6.78 -10.84
C GLY A 74 12.63 -8.02 -9.99
N ALA A 75 13.50 -8.24 -9.01
CA ALA A 75 13.40 -9.38 -8.12
C ALA A 75 12.16 -9.28 -7.23
N THR A 76 11.88 -8.09 -6.72
CA THR A 76 10.68 -7.86 -5.88
C THR A 76 9.40 -8.15 -6.66
N VAL A 77 9.30 -7.65 -7.89
CA VAL A 77 8.12 -7.88 -8.74
C VAL A 77 7.92 -9.36 -9.03
N GLU A 78 9.00 -10.07 -9.35
CA GLU A 78 8.91 -11.50 -9.61
C GLU A 78 8.41 -12.28 -8.41
N GLU A 79 8.94 -11.96 -7.23
CA GLU A 79 8.52 -12.58 -5.97
C GLU A 79 7.03 -12.30 -5.68
N LEU A 80 6.60 -11.06 -5.84
CA LEU A 80 5.21 -10.68 -5.59
C LEU A 80 4.26 -11.32 -6.59
N ARG A 81 4.66 -11.43 -7.86
CA ARG A 81 3.84 -12.13 -8.86
C ARG A 81 3.65 -13.60 -8.50
N ARG A 82 4.69 -14.25 -8.02
CA ARG A 82 4.58 -15.65 -7.56
C ARG A 82 3.64 -15.78 -6.36
N ALA A 83 3.54 -14.74 -5.55
CA ALA A 83 2.63 -14.70 -4.41
C ALA A 83 1.20 -14.30 -4.80
N GLY A 84 0.92 -14.06 -6.08
CA GLY A 84 -0.42 -13.71 -6.57
C GLY A 84 -0.76 -12.23 -6.53
N VAL A 85 0.21 -11.35 -6.28
CA VAL A 85 -0.03 -9.91 -6.26
C VAL A 85 -0.28 -9.41 -7.69
N ARG A 86 -1.30 -8.56 -7.83
CA ARG A 86 -1.65 -7.96 -9.12
C ARG A 86 -0.93 -6.64 -9.30
N PHE A 87 -0.67 -6.29 -10.56
CA PHE A 87 -0.03 -5.04 -10.94
C PHE A 87 -0.87 -4.35 -12.01
N ARG A 88 -0.88 -3.02 -12.00
CA ARG A 88 -1.60 -2.23 -13.01
C ARG A 88 -0.82 -2.07 -14.30
N ASN A 89 0.51 -2.24 -14.24
CA ASN A 89 1.39 -2.01 -15.38
C ASN A 89 2.62 -2.90 -15.28
N ASP A 90 3.55 -2.70 -16.23
CA ASP A 90 4.88 -3.28 -16.17
C ASP A 90 5.86 -2.24 -15.63
N ILE A 91 7.10 -2.66 -15.34
CA ILE A 91 8.13 -1.77 -14.84
C ILE A 91 8.39 -0.65 -15.85
N VAL A 92 8.33 0.59 -15.36
CA VAL A 92 8.62 1.79 -16.14
C VAL A 92 9.92 2.39 -15.63
N THR A 93 10.83 2.73 -16.56
CA THR A 93 12.07 3.39 -16.21
C THR A 93 11.96 4.88 -16.53
N GLY A 94 12.13 5.72 -15.50
CA GLY A 94 12.13 7.16 -15.62
C GLY A 94 13.51 7.73 -15.33
N VAL A 95 13.57 9.05 -15.20
CA VAL A 95 14.84 9.74 -14.93
C VAL A 95 15.40 9.37 -13.55
N GLY A 96 14.55 9.34 -12.53
CA GLY A 96 14.98 9.10 -11.15
C GLY A 96 15.11 7.64 -10.77
N GLY A 97 14.45 6.74 -11.49
CA GLY A 97 14.45 5.33 -11.12
C GLY A 97 13.45 4.50 -11.90
N LYS A 98 13.23 3.30 -11.40
CA LYS A 98 12.27 2.35 -11.96
C LYS A 98 11.07 2.24 -11.02
N GLN A 99 9.88 2.07 -11.58
CA GLN A 99 8.68 1.97 -10.78
C GLN A 99 7.64 1.05 -11.39
N ILE A 100 6.73 0.58 -10.56
CA ILE A 100 5.56 -0.22 -10.97
C ILE A 100 4.45 0.04 -9.96
N LEU A 101 3.21 -0.13 -10.38
CA LEU A 101 2.06 -0.01 -9.49
C LEU A 101 1.52 -1.40 -9.15
N ALA A 102 1.72 -1.80 -7.90
CA ALA A 102 1.09 -2.98 -7.34
C ALA A 102 -0.31 -2.62 -6.85
N GLU A 103 -1.19 -3.61 -6.77
CA GLU A 103 -2.51 -3.44 -6.17
C GLU A 103 -2.62 -4.25 -4.89
N ASP A 104 -3.16 -3.64 -3.84
CA ASP A 104 -3.51 -4.38 -2.64
C ASP A 104 -4.76 -5.24 -2.91
N PRO A 105 -5.20 -6.09 -1.97
CA PRO A 105 -6.35 -6.97 -2.22
C PRO A 105 -7.66 -6.24 -2.52
N SER A 106 -7.77 -4.97 -2.19
CA SER A 106 -8.95 -4.16 -2.49
C SER A 106 -8.80 -3.34 -3.77
N GLY A 107 -7.65 -3.42 -4.45
CA GLY A 107 -7.38 -2.67 -5.67
C GLY A 107 -6.78 -1.28 -5.46
N ASN A 108 -6.32 -0.96 -4.26
CA ASN A 108 -5.61 0.31 -4.02
C ASN A 108 -4.19 0.21 -4.57
N PRO A 109 -3.71 1.25 -5.28
CA PRO A 109 -2.36 1.20 -5.82
C PRO A 109 -1.30 1.49 -4.77
N VAL A 110 -0.18 0.78 -4.88
CA VAL A 110 1.04 1.05 -4.14
C VAL A 110 2.16 1.12 -5.17
N GLU A 111 2.94 2.19 -5.15
CA GLU A 111 4.08 2.29 -6.05
C GLU A 111 5.29 1.63 -5.41
N LEU A 112 5.94 0.71 -6.15
CA LEU A 112 7.23 0.16 -5.77
C LEU A 112 8.28 0.89 -6.59
N PHE A 113 9.30 1.42 -5.93
CA PHE A 113 10.26 2.32 -6.55
C PHE A 113 11.69 1.91 -6.23
N GLN A 114 12.52 1.80 -7.28
CA GLN A 114 13.95 1.58 -7.14
C GLN A 114 14.67 2.81 -7.67
N PRO A 115 15.35 3.59 -6.80
CA PRO A 115 16.10 4.76 -7.28
C PRO A 115 17.34 4.33 -8.09
N ILE A 116 17.62 5.06 -9.15
CA ILE A 116 18.84 4.86 -9.97
C ILE A 116 19.76 6.07 -9.94
N VAL A 117 19.33 7.16 -9.27
CA VAL A 117 20.17 8.33 -9.01
C VAL A 117 20.19 8.59 -7.51
N ALA A 118 21.30 9.14 -7.00
CA ALA A 118 21.48 9.33 -5.56
C ALA A 118 20.42 10.24 -4.95
N GLU A 119 20.04 11.29 -5.64
CA GLU A 119 19.05 12.27 -5.14
C GLU A 119 17.63 11.73 -5.01
N ALA A 120 17.33 10.60 -5.66
CA ALA A 120 16.02 9.96 -5.55
C ALA A 120 15.97 8.96 -4.39
N ARG A 121 17.08 8.70 -3.73
CA ARG A 121 17.16 7.75 -2.62
C ARG A 121 16.89 8.46 -1.31
N LEU A 122 16.02 7.86 -0.49
CA LEU A 122 15.76 8.37 0.85
C LEU A 122 16.94 8.10 1.77
N ASP A 123 17.11 8.98 2.78
CA ASP A 123 18.11 8.77 3.81
C ASP A 123 17.71 7.55 4.63
N SER A 124 18.58 6.53 4.67
CA SER A 124 18.31 5.27 5.35
C SER A 124 18.23 5.41 6.86
N ARG A 125 18.64 6.54 7.42
CA ARG A 125 18.58 6.81 8.87
C ARG A 125 17.22 7.30 9.32
N LYS A 126 16.31 7.52 8.43
CA LYS A 126 14.97 8.00 8.76
C LYS A 126 13.95 6.87 8.86
#